data_42bbce759bba6d97b0f340523adbaf2f
#
_entry.id   42bbce759bba6d97b0f340523adbaf2f
#
_cell.length_a   1.000
_cell.length_b   1.000
_cell.length_c   1.000
_cell.angle_alpha   90.00
_cell.angle_beta   90.00
_cell.angle_gamma   90.00
#
_symmetry.space_group_name_H-M   'P 1'
#
loop_
_entity.id
_entity.type
_entity.pdbx_description
1 polymer ?
#
loop_
_entity_poly.entity_id
_entity_poly.type
_entity_poly.pdbx_seq_one_letter_code
_entity_poly.pdbx_strand_id
1 'polypeptide(L)'
;DKIPGTPIAYWMSERMRNCYVEGDVISSVIKTAIGLNTGDNARFLRCWYEVGKKICTTETSIATAKNSGEKWFPYNKGGSYRKWYGNKDFVINWENDGFEIKQYAVERNKGKHWSRYIQNLDWMFKRGITWTFISSSKFGVIMQETGSLFDVAGSCAFPDTSSSETELFLGLL
;
A
#
# COMPACT_ATOMS: atom_id res chain seq x y z
N ASP A 1 -27.02 3.93 20.22
CA ASP A 1 -26.05 5.03 20.04
C ASP A 1 -24.62 4.66 20.47
N LYS A 2 -24.24 3.37 20.40
CA LYS A 2 -22.91 2.88 20.76
C LYS A 2 -21.96 2.75 19.55
N ILE A 3 -22.50 2.83 18.32
CA ILE A 3 -21.74 2.72 17.08
C ILE A 3 -21.45 4.12 16.54
N PRO A 4 -20.21 4.46 16.15
CA PRO A 4 -19.87 5.73 15.54
C PRO A 4 -20.76 6.04 14.32
N GLY A 5 -21.30 7.25 14.26
CA GLY A 5 -22.26 7.63 13.20
C GLY A 5 -23.71 7.20 13.45
N THR A 6 -24.00 6.59 14.60
CA THR A 6 -25.35 6.18 15.03
C THR A 6 -26.23 5.55 13.94
N PRO A 7 -25.73 4.58 13.13
CA PRO A 7 -26.55 3.94 12.11
C PRO A 7 -27.65 3.11 12.75
N ILE A 8 -28.80 3.04 12.07
CA ILE A 8 -29.88 2.14 12.47
C ILE A 8 -29.48 0.71 12.03
N ALA A 9 -29.07 -0.12 12.97
CA ALA A 9 -28.57 -1.47 12.74
C ALA A 9 -29.28 -2.51 13.58
N TYR A 10 -30.62 -2.62 13.43
CA TYR A 10 -31.46 -3.55 14.21
C TYR A 10 -31.19 -5.04 13.92
N TRP A 11 -30.51 -5.36 12.81
CA TRP A 11 -30.07 -6.74 12.49
C TRP A 11 -28.77 -7.15 13.18
N MET A 12 -28.09 -6.21 13.82
CA MET A 12 -26.79 -6.48 14.47
C MET A 12 -27.00 -7.18 15.80
N SER A 13 -26.32 -8.30 16.00
CA SER A 13 -26.35 -9.04 17.28
C SER A 13 -25.79 -8.20 18.43
N GLU A 14 -26.20 -8.50 19.64
CA GLU A 14 -25.69 -7.83 20.83
C GLU A 14 -24.18 -8.01 20.99
N ARG A 15 -23.66 -9.21 20.70
CA ARG A 15 -22.22 -9.50 20.68
C ARG A 15 -21.47 -8.58 19.71
N MET A 16 -21.99 -8.37 18.52
CA MET A 16 -21.38 -7.50 17.53
C MET A 16 -21.42 -6.02 17.96
N ARG A 17 -22.49 -5.60 18.63
CA ARG A 17 -22.59 -4.24 19.21
C ARG A 17 -21.57 -4.03 20.33
N ASN A 18 -21.35 -5.05 21.15
CA ASN A 18 -20.38 -4.97 22.23
C ASN A 18 -18.93 -4.84 21.73
N CYS A 19 -18.59 -5.41 20.57
CA CYS A 19 -17.27 -5.20 19.95
C CYS A 19 -16.95 -3.71 19.70
N TYR A 20 -17.95 -2.87 19.44
CA TYR A 20 -17.74 -1.43 19.27
C TYR A 20 -17.58 -0.65 20.59
N VAL A 21 -17.92 -1.26 21.72
CA VAL A 21 -17.87 -0.62 23.04
C VAL A 21 -16.64 -1.07 23.82
N GLU A 22 -16.30 -2.34 23.70
CA GLU A 22 -15.27 -3.02 24.48
C GLU A 22 -13.98 -3.27 23.66
N GLY A 23 -14.11 -3.27 22.32
CA GLY A 23 -12.97 -3.53 21.43
C GLY A 23 -12.07 -2.31 21.25
N ASP A 24 -10.78 -2.57 21.07
CA ASP A 24 -9.80 -1.55 20.73
C ASP A 24 -10.01 -1.03 19.31
N VAL A 25 -9.72 0.25 19.11
CA VAL A 25 -9.77 0.84 17.76
C VAL A 25 -8.63 0.27 16.92
N ILE A 26 -8.92 -0.23 15.74
CA ILE A 26 -7.91 -0.84 14.85
C ILE A 26 -6.71 0.09 14.60
N SER A 27 -6.92 1.40 14.62
CA SER A 27 -5.85 2.40 14.47
C SER A 27 -4.85 2.44 15.62
N SER A 28 -5.13 1.79 16.75
CA SER A 28 -4.18 1.66 17.87
C SER A 28 -3.11 0.59 17.62
N VAL A 29 -3.38 -0.35 16.71
CA VAL A 29 -2.53 -1.52 16.43
C VAL A 29 -2.08 -1.61 14.97
N ILE A 30 -2.68 -0.81 14.07
CA ILE A 30 -2.34 -0.79 12.64
C ILE A 30 -2.16 0.65 12.18
N LYS A 31 -1.07 0.93 11.49
CA LYS A 31 -0.81 2.20 10.83
C LYS A 31 -1.17 2.11 9.37
N THR A 32 -2.08 2.96 8.91
CA THR A 32 -2.45 3.03 7.49
C THR A 32 -1.64 4.11 6.78
N ALA A 33 -1.25 3.84 5.54
CA ALA A 33 -0.51 4.76 4.71
C ALA A 33 -1.01 4.74 3.27
N ILE A 34 -1.14 5.91 2.68
CA ILE A 34 -1.28 6.09 1.24
C ILE A 34 0.09 6.21 0.59
N GLY A 35 0.25 5.61 -0.58
CA GLY A 35 1.52 5.57 -1.26
C GLY A 35 1.79 6.77 -2.17
N LEU A 36 2.52 6.52 -3.22
CA LEU A 36 2.90 7.53 -4.19
C LEU A 36 1.90 7.61 -5.36
N ASN A 37 1.82 8.79 -5.96
CA ASN A 37 1.09 9.02 -7.20
C ASN A 37 2.09 9.32 -8.31
N THR A 38 2.20 8.41 -9.28
CA THR A 38 3.14 8.54 -10.40
C THR A 38 2.86 9.77 -11.27
N GLY A 39 1.57 10.09 -11.46
CA GLY A 39 1.10 11.13 -12.35
C GLY A 39 1.26 10.83 -13.84
N ASP A 40 2.13 9.90 -14.20
CA ASP A 40 2.30 9.39 -15.56
C ASP A 40 2.68 7.90 -15.48
N ASN A 41 1.66 7.05 -15.56
CA ASN A 41 1.88 5.61 -15.48
C ASN A 41 2.63 5.08 -16.71
N ALA A 42 2.39 5.64 -17.89
CA ALA A 42 3.07 5.19 -19.11
C ALA A 42 4.59 5.42 -19.05
N ARG A 43 5.00 6.48 -18.37
CA ARG A 43 6.41 6.82 -18.16
C ARG A 43 7.06 5.96 -17.08
N PHE A 44 6.40 5.80 -15.92
CA PHE A 44 7.04 5.27 -14.72
C PHE A 44 6.71 3.81 -14.41
N LEU A 45 5.66 3.24 -15.01
CA LEU A 45 5.27 1.86 -14.77
C LEU A 45 5.51 0.96 -15.98
N ARG A 46 5.75 -0.30 -15.70
CA ARG A 46 5.75 -1.40 -16.66
C ARG A 46 5.06 -2.61 -16.06
N CYS A 47 4.56 -3.50 -16.91
CA CYS A 47 4.23 -4.83 -16.46
C CYS A 47 5.53 -5.60 -16.17
N TRP A 48 5.49 -6.46 -15.16
CA TRP A 48 6.69 -7.19 -14.74
C TRP A 48 7.36 -7.97 -15.88
N TYR A 49 6.58 -8.51 -16.81
CA TYR A 49 7.09 -9.28 -17.96
C TYR A 49 7.76 -8.41 -19.03
N GLU A 50 7.53 -7.10 -19.06
CA GLU A 50 8.18 -6.17 -20.00
C GLU A 50 9.63 -5.89 -19.63
N VAL A 51 9.99 -6.02 -18.37
CA VAL A 51 11.34 -5.72 -17.86
C VAL A 51 12.16 -6.99 -17.60
N GLY A 52 11.54 -8.16 -17.67
CA GLY A 52 12.20 -9.46 -17.53
C GLY A 52 12.84 -9.65 -16.14
N LYS A 53 14.08 -10.17 -16.11
CA LYS A 53 14.81 -10.45 -14.85
C LYS A 53 15.41 -9.25 -14.15
N LYS A 54 15.15 -8.03 -14.60
CA LYS A 54 15.71 -6.79 -14.03
C LYS A 54 14.85 -6.21 -12.92
N ILE A 55 14.09 -7.03 -12.21
CA ILE A 55 13.23 -6.61 -11.11
C ILE A 55 13.97 -6.88 -9.81
N CYS A 56 14.21 -5.83 -9.05
CA CYS A 56 14.77 -5.96 -7.70
C CYS A 56 13.67 -6.33 -6.70
N THR A 57 13.79 -7.48 -6.07
CA THR A 57 12.84 -7.97 -5.05
C THR A 57 13.49 -8.16 -3.68
N THR A 58 14.77 -7.86 -3.55
CA THR A 58 15.58 -8.14 -2.35
C THR A 58 15.68 -6.96 -1.40
N GLU A 59 15.35 -5.76 -1.88
CA GLU A 59 15.49 -4.55 -1.09
C GLU A 59 14.38 -4.43 -0.04
N THR A 60 14.78 -4.07 1.16
CA THR A 60 13.87 -4.00 2.32
C THR A 60 13.65 -2.58 2.83
N SER A 61 14.32 -1.61 2.23
CA SER A 61 14.22 -0.20 2.61
C SER A 61 14.60 0.73 1.47
N ILE A 62 14.24 2.00 1.60
CA ILE A 62 14.65 3.06 0.67
C ILE A 62 16.19 3.19 0.60
N ALA A 63 16.87 3.04 1.73
CA ALA A 63 18.32 3.20 1.79
C ALA A 63 19.05 2.10 1.02
N THR A 64 18.62 0.85 1.16
CA THR A 64 19.20 -0.28 0.42
C THR A 64 18.83 -0.19 -1.06
N ALA A 65 17.61 0.15 -1.41
CA ALA A 65 17.17 0.33 -2.79
C ALA A 65 17.97 1.42 -3.53
N LYS A 66 18.28 2.54 -2.86
CA LYS A 66 19.11 3.61 -3.42
C LYS A 66 20.51 3.12 -3.82
N ASN A 67 21.09 2.22 -3.04
CA ASN A 67 22.45 1.73 -3.24
C ASN A 67 22.52 0.48 -4.15
N SER A 68 21.38 -0.11 -4.50
CA SER A 68 21.32 -1.33 -5.31
C SER A 68 21.74 -1.11 -6.78
N GLY A 69 21.58 0.11 -7.29
CA GLY A 69 21.75 0.42 -8.71
C GLY A 69 20.63 -0.14 -9.59
N GLU A 70 19.62 -0.74 -9.00
CA GLU A 70 18.51 -1.33 -9.74
C GLU A 70 17.46 -0.28 -10.12
N LYS A 71 16.79 -0.52 -11.24
CA LYS A 71 15.82 0.42 -11.80
C LYS A 71 14.38 0.07 -11.45
N TRP A 72 14.03 -1.22 -11.56
CA TRP A 72 12.65 -1.69 -11.49
C TRP A 72 12.35 -2.41 -10.18
N PHE A 73 11.35 -1.93 -9.48
CA PHE A 73 10.91 -2.49 -8.20
C PHE A 73 9.44 -2.88 -8.26
N PRO A 74 9.02 -3.95 -7.57
CA PRO A 74 7.61 -4.33 -7.48
C PRO A 74 6.73 -3.17 -7.01
N TYR A 75 5.57 -3.02 -7.63
CA TYR A 75 4.67 -1.90 -7.36
C TYR A 75 3.23 -2.36 -7.18
N ASN A 76 2.70 -2.10 -6.02
CA ASN A 76 1.32 -2.39 -5.70
C ASN A 76 0.42 -1.21 -6.11
N LYS A 77 -0.33 -1.40 -7.17
CA LYS A 77 -1.26 -0.40 -7.72
C LYS A 77 -2.71 -0.62 -7.30
N GLY A 78 -3.01 -1.65 -6.52
CA GLY A 78 -4.36 -2.15 -6.37
C GLY A 78 -4.78 -2.94 -7.61
N GLY A 79 -6.07 -3.18 -7.77
CA GLY A 79 -6.59 -3.94 -8.92
C GLY A 79 -7.92 -4.62 -8.61
N SER A 80 -8.22 -5.68 -9.33
CA SER A 80 -9.43 -6.48 -9.16
C SER A 80 -9.51 -7.09 -7.77
N TYR A 81 -10.73 -7.45 -7.35
CA TYR A 81 -10.92 -8.19 -6.12
C TYR A 81 -10.06 -9.45 -6.09
N ARG A 82 -9.22 -9.56 -5.09
CA ARG A 82 -8.43 -10.74 -4.74
C ARG A 82 -8.47 -10.95 -3.24
N LYS A 83 -8.35 -12.20 -2.79
CA LYS A 83 -8.13 -12.55 -1.40
C LYS A 83 -6.80 -13.26 -1.28
N TRP A 84 -6.07 -12.72 -0.51
CA TRP A 84 -4.84 -12.79 0.23
C TRP A 84 -3.61 -12.65 -0.65
N TYR A 85 -3.72 -12.93 -1.96
CA TYR A 85 -2.63 -12.82 -2.91
C TYR A 85 -3.11 -12.36 -4.30
N GLY A 86 -2.28 -11.58 -4.99
CA GLY A 86 -2.54 -11.15 -6.38
C GLY A 86 -2.19 -9.69 -6.63
N ASN A 87 -2.63 -9.16 -7.78
CA ASN A 87 -2.42 -7.77 -8.23
C ASN A 87 -0.94 -7.34 -8.22
N LYS A 88 -0.01 -8.27 -8.56
CA LYS A 88 1.44 -8.03 -8.63
C LYS A 88 1.91 -7.83 -10.07
N ASP A 89 1.13 -7.11 -10.86
CA ASP A 89 1.33 -6.99 -12.30
C ASP A 89 2.36 -5.91 -12.66
N PHE A 90 2.57 -4.93 -11.79
CA PHE A 90 3.34 -3.75 -12.09
C PHE A 90 4.68 -3.67 -11.37
N VAL A 91 5.62 -3.04 -12.06
CA VAL A 91 6.89 -2.56 -11.51
C VAL A 91 7.03 -1.07 -11.78
N ILE A 92 7.72 -0.38 -10.90
CA ILE A 92 7.95 1.07 -10.98
C ILE A 92 9.43 1.37 -11.19
N ASN A 93 9.71 2.40 -11.98
CA ASN A 93 11.04 2.99 -12.08
C ASN A 93 11.33 3.77 -10.79
N TRP A 94 12.18 3.20 -9.94
CA TRP A 94 12.68 3.81 -8.70
C TRP A 94 14.20 3.97 -8.72
N GLU A 95 14.80 4.04 -9.89
CA GLU A 95 16.25 4.22 -10.09
C GLU A 95 16.75 5.46 -9.35
N ASN A 96 17.91 5.33 -8.69
CA ASN A 96 18.53 6.42 -7.94
C ASN A 96 17.61 7.07 -6.90
N ASP A 97 16.92 6.25 -6.09
CA ASP A 97 15.96 6.72 -5.09
C ASP A 97 14.76 7.47 -5.70
N GLY A 98 14.31 7.02 -6.86
CA GLY A 98 13.18 7.62 -7.57
C GLY A 98 13.47 9.04 -8.07
N PHE A 99 14.70 9.34 -8.45
CA PHE A 99 15.11 10.67 -8.89
C PHE A 99 14.21 11.22 -9.98
N GLU A 100 13.96 10.44 -11.03
CA GLU A 100 13.15 10.87 -12.17
C GLU A 100 11.70 11.17 -11.79
N ILE A 101 11.06 10.28 -11.02
CA ILE A 101 9.68 10.49 -10.60
C ILE A 101 9.54 11.63 -9.58
N LYS A 102 10.55 11.85 -8.72
CA LYS A 102 10.59 13.00 -7.80
C LYS A 102 10.73 14.32 -8.57
N GLN A 103 11.58 14.37 -9.58
CA GLN A 103 11.69 15.55 -10.45
C GLN A 103 10.38 15.85 -11.17
N TYR A 104 9.77 14.86 -11.79
CA TYR A 104 8.47 15.01 -12.45
C TYR A 104 7.38 15.49 -11.47
N ALA A 105 7.40 14.99 -10.23
CA ALA A 105 6.48 15.46 -9.21
C ALA A 105 6.69 16.94 -8.84
N VAL A 106 7.92 17.43 -8.82
CA VAL A 106 8.22 18.86 -8.62
C VAL A 106 7.71 19.70 -9.78
N GLU A 107 7.93 19.28 -11.03
CA GLU A 107 7.41 19.95 -12.21
C GLU A 107 5.88 20.08 -12.17
N ARG A 108 5.18 18.97 -11.91
CA ARG A 108 3.71 18.96 -11.73
C ARG A 108 3.25 19.85 -10.60
N ASN A 109 4.04 19.99 -9.55
CA ASN A 109 3.73 20.81 -8.38
C ASN A 109 4.18 22.27 -8.54
N LYS A 110 4.41 22.72 -9.76
CA LYS A 110 4.82 24.10 -10.07
C LYS A 110 6.09 24.52 -9.31
N GLY A 111 7.09 23.64 -9.27
CA GLY A 111 8.36 23.86 -8.58
C GLY A 111 8.33 23.61 -7.06
N LYS A 112 7.21 23.23 -6.48
CA LYS A 112 7.13 22.90 -5.06
C LYS A 112 7.58 21.45 -4.79
N HIS A 113 7.90 21.16 -3.55
CA HIS A 113 8.43 19.87 -3.13
C HIS A 113 7.56 18.67 -3.58
N TRP A 114 8.21 17.58 -3.94
CA TRP A 114 7.58 16.34 -4.45
C TRP A 114 6.71 15.60 -3.41
N SER A 115 6.88 15.87 -2.12
CA SER A 115 6.17 15.18 -1.03
C SER A 115 4.64 15.25 -1.11
N ARG A 116 4.09 16.16 -1.91
CA ARG A 116 2.66 16.19 -2.19
C ARG A 116 2.16 14.94 -2.93
N TYR A 117 3.00 14.36 -3.77
CA TYR A 117 2.66 13.23 -4.63
C TYR A 117 3.34 11.92 -4.21
N ILE A 118 4.43 12.02 -3.48
CA ILE A 118 5.22 10.88 -3.02
C ILE A 118 5.27 10.95 -1.51
N GLN A 119 4.43 10.14 -0.87
CA GLN A 119 4.20 10.19 0.57
C GLN A 119 4.64 8.89 1.24
N ASN A 120 4.79 8.93 2.55
CA ASN A 120 5.02 7.76 3.40
C ASN A 120 6.19 6.87 2.96
N LEU A 121 7.30 7.49 2.54
CA LEU A 121 8.48 6.76 2.07
C LEU A 121 9.03 5.77 3.11
N ASP A 122 8.93 6.08 4.40
CA ASP A 122 9.37 5.22 5.50
C ASP A 122 8.62 3.88 5.57
N TRP A 123 7.48 3.78 4.89
CA TRP A 123 6.66 2.57 4.80
C TRP A 123 6.83 1.80 3.49
N MET A 124 7.50 2.38 2.51
CA MET A 124 7.86 1.68 1.28
C MET A 124 8.79 0.51 1.58
N PHE A 125 8.73 -0.54 0.78
CA PHE A 125 9.48 -1.79 0.91
C PHE A 125 9.14 -2.65 2.13
N LYS A 126 8.28 -2.19 3.04
CA LYS A 126 7.86 -2.97 4.21
C LYS A 126 6.73 -3.93 3.88
N ARG A 127 6.72 -5.05 4.60
CA ARG A 127 5.62 -6.01 4.56
C ARG A 127 4.38 -5.41 5.24
N GLY A 128 3.21 -5.63 4.67
CA GLY A 128 1.96 -5.11 5.20
C GLY A 128 0.74 -5.74 4.53
N ILE A 129 -0.40 -5.13 4.75
CA ILE A 129 -1.68 -5.50 4.14
C ILE A 129 -2.10 -4.38 3.21
N THR A 130 -2.58 -4.72 2.03
CA THR A 130 -3.04 -3.75 1.05
C THR A 130 -4.43 -4.07 0.54
N TRP A 131 -5.12 -3.05 0.09
CA TRP A 131 -6.44 -3.14 -0.56
C TRP A 131 -6.55 -2.17 -1.72
N THR A 132 -7.51 -2.41 -2.60
CA THR A 132 -7.84 -1.45 -3.64
C THR A 132 -8.73 -0.36 -3.06
N PHE A 133 -8.31 0.90 -3.18
CA PHE A 133 -8.98 2.06 -2.58
C PHE A 133 -10.40 2.27 -3.13
N ILE A 134 -10.59 2.06 -4.43
CA ILE A 134 -11.91 2.18 -5.07
C ILE A 134 -12.27 0.81 -5.65
N SER A 135 -13.35 0.23 -5.16
CA SER A 135 -13.88 -1.05 -5.63
C SER A 135 -15.41 -0.98 -5.74
N SER A 136 -15.96 -1.47 -6.83
CA SER A 136 -17.39 -1.71 -7.00
C SER A 136 -17.81 -3.12 -6.56
N SER A 137 -16.87 -3.92 -6.10
CA SER A 137 -17.03 -5.31 -5.68
C SER A 137 -16.92 -5.44 -4.15
N LYS A 138 -16.69 -6.66 -3.70
CA LYS A 138 -16.43 -6.94 -2.28
C LYS A 138 -15.11 -6.31 -1.82
N PHE A 139 -15.05 -5.94 -0.55
CA PHE A 139 -13.79 -5.56 0.07
C PHE A 139 -12.86 -6.79 0.10
N GLY A 140 -11.65 -6.62 -0.38
CA GLY A 140 -10.65 -7.66 -0.40
C GLY A 140 -9.29 -7.10 -0.02
N VAL A 141 -8.58 -7.85 0.78
CA VAL A 141 -7.25 -7.51 1.24
C VAL A 141 -6.24 -8.55 0.75
N ILE A 142 -5.05 -8.10 0.45
CA ILE A 142 -3.96 -8.96 0.02
C ILE A 142 -2.68 -8.61 0.78
N MET A 143 -1.77 -9.56 0.86
CA MET A 143 -0.45 -9.34 1.45
C MET A 143 0.41 -8.48 0.53
N GLN A 144 0.93 -7.39 1.06
CA GLN A 144 2.06 -6.67 0.49
C GLN A 144 3.36 -7.30 0.97
N GLU A 145 4.13 -7.81 0.05
CA GLU A 145 5.44 -8.39 0.36
C GLU A 145 6.49 -7.29 0.60
N THR A 146 7.51 -7.65 1.36
CA THR A 146 8.73 -6.84 1.48
C THR A 146 9.33 -6.58 0.08
N GLY A 147 9.93 -5.43 -0.13
CA GLY A 147 10.55 -5.09 -1.40
C GLY A 147 9.62 -4.39 -2.39
N SER A 148 8.39 -4.09 -1.99
CA SER A 148 7.40 -3.44 -2.87
C SER A 148 7.15 -1.99 -2.46
N LEU A 149 6.99 -1.12 -3.48
CA LEU A 149 6.38 0.19 -3.30
C LEU A 149 4.87 0.10 -3.55
N PHE A 150 4.12 1.13 -3.16
CA PHE A 150 2.67 1.13 -3.30
C PHE A 150 2.09 2.47 -3.74
N ASP A 151 0.97 2.39 -4.43
CA ASP A 151 0.20 3.51 -5.00
C ASP A 151 -0.78 4.09 -3.97
N VAL A 152 -1.28 5.28 -4.23
CA VAL A 152 -2.45 5.83 -3.54
C VAL A 152 -3.65 4.89 -3.69
N ALA A 153 -3.85 4.31 -4.88
CA ALA A 153 -4.95 3.39 -5.15
C ALA A 153 -4.74 1.98 -4.53
N GLY A 154 -3.52 1.64 -4.17
CA GLY A 154 -3.14 0.43 -3.45
C GLY A 154 -2.67 0.75 -2.03
N SER A 155 -3.47 1.50 -1.28
CA SER A 155 -3.17 1.88 0.11
C SER A 155 -2.82 0.68 0.97
N CYS A 156 -1.94 0.89 1.94
CA CYS A 156 -1.42 -0.17 2.79
C CYS A 156 -1.67 0.08 4.27
N ALA A 157 -1.71 -1.00 5.02
CA ALA A 157 -1.73 -1.02 6.48
C ALA A 157 -0.55 -1.83 6.99
N PHE A 158 0.08 -1.31 8.02
CA PHE A 158 1.27 -1.87 8.62
C PHE A 158 0.98 -2.13 10.09
N PRO A 159 0.80 -3.38 10.51
CA PRO A 159 0.70 -3.74 11.91
C PRO A 159 1.99 -3.37 12.65
N ASP A 160 1.86 -2.85 13.85
CA ASP A 160 2.99 -2.41 14.68
C ASP A 160 3.69 -3.59 15.40
N THR A 161 3.60 -4.77 14.83
CA THR A 161 3.85 -6.04 15.49
C THR A 161 4.58 -7.02 14.57
N SER A 162 4.88 -8.21 15.10
CA SER A 162 5.60 -9.28 14.40
C SER A 162 4.91 -9.73 13.09
N SER A 163 5.65 -10.38 12.21
CA SER A 163 5.14 -10.89 10.93
C SER A 163 3.95 -11.85 11.07
N SER A 164 3.85 -12.60 12.16
CA SER A 164 2.74 -13.52 12.45
C SER A 164 1.41 -12.78 12.69
N GLU A 165 1.46 -11.59 13.27
CA GLU A 165 0.26 -10.79 13.52
C GLU A 165 -0.23 -10.11 12.24
N THR A 166 0.65 -9.79 11.29
CA THR A 166 0.24 -9.32 9.97
C THR A 166 -0.65 -10.34 9.25
N GLU A 167 -0.33 -11.63 9.37
CA GLU A 167 -1.13 -12.72 8.81
C GLU A 167 -2.46 -12.89 9.53
N LEU A 168 -2.48 -12.72 10.84
CA LEU A 168 -3.71 -12.73 11.62
C LEU A 168 -4.65 -11.60 11.19
N PHE A 169 -4.15 -10.37 11.08
CA PHE A 169 -4.95 -9.24 10.59
C PHE A 169 -5.45 -9.45 9.16
N LEU A 170 -4.63 -10.03 8.29
CA LEU A 170 -5.04 -10.37 6.93
C LEU A 170 -6.23 -11.36 6.93
N GLY A 171 -6.23 -12.31 7.84
CA GLY A 171 -7.30 -13.29 7.97
C GLY A 171 -8.59 -12.74 8.59
N LEU A 172 -8.51 -11.66 9.37
CA LEU A 172 -9.65 -11.00 10.01
C LEU A 172 -10.37 -10.01 9.08
N LEU A 173 -9.71 -9.47 8.06
CA LEU A 173 -10.24 -8.52 7.08
C LEU A 173 -10.71 -9.23 5.81
#